data_35e4535a5405c80161417d8cbf84ed3b
#
_entry.id   35e4535a5405c80161417d8cbf84ed3b
#
_cell.length_a   1.000
_cell.length_b   1.000
_cell.length_c   1.000
_cell.angle_alpha   90.00
_cell.angle_beta   90.00
_cell.angle_gamma   90.00
#
_symmetry.space_group_name_H-M   'P 1'
#
loop_
_entity.id
_entity.type
_entity.pdbx_description
1 polymer ?
#
loop_
_entity_poly.entity_id
_entity_poly.type
_entity_poly.pdbx_seq_one_letter_code
_entity_poly.pdbx_strand_id
1 'polypeptide(L)'
;MIVEVVIMTNNTQFKTLVNTWLNQKKPMITPSTHASFTLIAENHLIPYFGKRKIGSITEADIQSYISYLYNAGRLDKTGGLTVKTIRDVILVLRLSMEYAYKERAIPLLNWDLIEYPKELGIKKVVSLS
;
A
#
# COMPACT_ATOMS: atom_id res chain seq x y z
N MET A 1 -30.93 1.27 15.50
CA MET A 1 -29.93 1.28 14.43
C MET A 1 -28.87 0.24 14.70
N ILE A 2 -28.56 -0.54 13.70
CA ILE A 2 -27.52 -1.55 13.84
C ILE A 2 -26.22 -0.95 13.32
N VAL A 3 -25.19 -0.99 14.18
CA VAL A 3 -23.86 -0.55 13.78
C VAL A 3 -23.02 -1.79 13.55
N GLU A 4 -22.52 -1.92 12.33
CA GLU A 4 -21.61 -3.01 12.02
C GLU A 4 -20.24 -2.68 12.56
N VAL A 5 -19.71 -3.56 13.40
CA VAL A 5 -18.38 -3.39 13.99
C VAL A 5 -17.47 -4.43 13.37
N VAL A 6 -16.41 -3.94 12.71
CA VAL A 6 -15.38 -4.81 12.15
C VAL A 6 -14.26 -4.90 13.17
N ILE A 7 -14.05 -6.10 13.70
CA ILE A 7 -12.99 -6.35 14.67
C ILE A 7 -11.75 -6.80 13.88
N MET A 8 -10.68 -6.02 13.95
CA MET A 8 -9.42 -6.37 13.31
C MET A 8 -8.61 -7.28 14.19
N THR A 9 -8.05 -8.32 13.60
CA THR A 9 -7.09 -9.20 14.25
C THR A 9 -5.93 -9.44 13.29
N ASN A 10 -4.88 -10.11 13.77
CA ASN A 10 -3.75 -10.44 12.89
C ASN A 10 -4.15 -11.43 11.79
N ASN A 11 -5.31 -12.06 11.91
CA ASN A 11 -5.84 -12.99 10.91
C ASN A 11 -6.74 -12.30 9.87
N THR A 12 -7.02 -11.02 10.04
CA THR A 12 -7.84 -10.26 9.10
C THR A 12 -7.12 -10.19 7.75
N GLN A 13 -7.86 -10.40 6.66
CA GLN A 13 -7.26 -10.26 5.33
C GLN A 13 -7.02 -8.78 5.01
N PHE A 14 -5.96 -8.52 4.28
CA PHE A 14 -5.61 -7.15 3.90
C PHE A 14 -6.73 -6.45 3.15
N LYS A 15 -7.44 -7.18 2.28
CA LYS A 15 -8.59 -6.62 1.56
C LYS A 15 -9.62 -6.02 2.52
N THR A 16 -9.94 -6.74 3.58
CA THR A 16 -10.88 -6.26 4.59
C THR A 16 -10.33 -5.04 5.30
N LEU A 17 -9.05 -5.08 5.67
CA LEU A 17 -8.40 -3.95 6.33
C LEU A 17 -8.47 -2.68 5.48
N VAL A 18 -8.03 -2.75 4.24
CA VAL A 18 -7.93 -1.53 3.41
C VAL A 18 -9.31 -0.98 3.09
N ASN A 19 -10.29 -1.83 2.88
CA ASN A 19 -11.66 -1.38 2.62
C ASN A 19 -12.27 -0.72 3.85
N THR A 20 -12.03 -1.28 5.03
CA THR A 20 -12.50 -0.69 6.29
C THR A 20 -11.84 0.66 6.52
N TRP A 21 -10.54 0.75 6.29
CA TRP A 21 -9.80 1.99 6.43
C TRP A 21 -10.32 3.06 5.46
N LEU A 22 -10.55 2.70 4.20
CA LEU A 22 -11.07 3.62 3.19
C LEU A 22 -12.44 4.16 3.59
N ASN A 23 -13.31 3.29 4.10
CA ASN A 23 -14.64 3.72 4.54
C ASN A 23 -14.56 4.72 5.69
N GLN A 24 -13.64 4.50 6.62
CA GLN A 24 -13.46 5.43 7.73
C GLN A 24 -12.86 6.76 7.29
N LYS A 25 -12.00 6.74 6.29
CA LYS A 25 -11.38 7.97 5.79
C LYS A 25 -12.29 8.82 4.94
N LYS A 26 -13.34 8.23 4.38
CA LYS A 26 -14.19 8.92 3.41
C LYS A 26 -14.67 10.30 3.88
N PRO A 27 -15.16 10.47 5.13
CA PRO A 27 -15.58 11.81 5.58
C PRO A 27 -14.44 12.71 6.00
N MET A 28 -13.20 12.22 6.03
CA MET A 28 -12.07 12.96 6.59
C MET A 28 -11.13 13.52 5.52
N ILE A 29 -11.30 13.13 4.29
CA ILE A 29 -10.43 13.56 3.19
C ILE A 29 -11.29 14.01 2.03
N THR A 30 -10.70 14.74 1.07
CA THR A 30 -11.44 15.19 -0.08
C THR A 30 -11.90 14.01 -0.95
N PRO A 31 -13.01 14.17 -1.68
CA PRO A 31 -13.44 13.09 -2.59
C PRO A 31 -12.39 12.69 -3.60
N SER A 32 -11.60 13.63 -4.11
CA SER A 32 -10.56 13.30 -5.10
C SER A 32 -9.44 12.50 -4.46
N THR A 33 -9.03 12.82 -3.24
CA THR A 33 -8.02 12.04 -2.53
C THR A 33 -8.54 10.64 -2.23
N HIS A 34 -9.80 10.54 -1.77
CA HIS A 34 -10.39 9.24 -1.49
C HIS A 34 -10.45 8.38 -2.75
N ALA A 35 -10.83 8.98 -3.88
CA ALA A 35 -10.87 8.26 -5.16
C ALA A 35 -9.47 7.76 -5.56
N SER A 36 -8.44 8.59 -5.38
CA SER A 36 -7.07 8.19 -5.68
C SER A 36 -6.61 7.03 -4.81
N PHE A 37 -6.90 7.09 -3.50
CA PHE A 37 -6.55 6.00 -2.59
C PHE A 37 -7.28 4.71 -2.95
N THR A 38 -8.57 4.83 -3.32
CA THR A 38 -9.37 3.68 -3.71
C THR A 38 -8.79 3.01 -4.96
N LEU A 39 -8.42 3.80 -5.96
CA LEU A 39 -7.82 3.26 -7.19
C LEU A 39 -6.49 2.55 -6.90
N ILE A 40 -5.66 3.12 -6.04
CA ILE A 40 -4.40 2.48 -5.64
C ILE A 40 -4.69 1.14 -4.96
N ALA A 41 -5.64 1.13 -4.04
CA ALA A 41 -5.98 -0.10 -3.32
C ALA A 41 -6.48 -1.17 -4.28
N GLU A 42 -7.38 -0.81 -5.18
CA GLU A 42 -8.01 -1.77 -6.10
C GLU A 42 -7.06 -2.26 -7.18
N ASN A 43 -6.20 -1.38 -7.68
CA ASN A 43 -5.34 -1.73 -8.82
C ASN A 43 -4.02 -2.35 -8.42
N HIS A 44 -3.50 -2.01 -7.24
CA HIS A 44 -2.14 -2.41 -6.86
C HIS A 44 -2.06 -3.21 -5.57
N LEU A 45 -2.80 -2.83 -4.53
CA LEU A 45 -2.63 -3.45 -3.22
C LEU A 45 -3.46 -4.71 -3.05
N ILE A 46 -4.74 -4.66 -3.37
CA ILE A 46 -5.63 -5.80 -3.20
C ILE A 46 -5.23 -6.98 -4.10
N PRO A 47 -4.87 -6.77 -5.39
CA PRO A 47 -4.44 -7.90 -6.21
C PRO A 47 -3.21 -8.61 -5.67
N TYR A 48 -2.34 -7.91 -4.95
CA TYR A 48 -1.11 -8.50 -4.45
C TYR A 48 -1.25 -9.01 -3.02
N PHE A 49 -1.82 -8.20 -2.11
CA PHE A 49 -1.88 -8.53 -0.69
C PHE A 49 -3.26 -8.93 -0.21
N GLY A 50 -4.30 -8.79 -1.03
CA GLY A 50 -5.68 -8.82 -0.55
C GLY A 50 -6.07 -10.04 0.25
N LYS A 51 -5.56 -11.21 -0.11
CA LYS A 51 -5.88 -12.47 0.58
C LYS A 51 -4.93 -12.79 1.73
N ARG A 52 -3.85 -12.00 1.89
CA ARG A 52 -2.89 -12.22 2.96
C ARG A 52 -3.46 -11.75 4.29
N LYS A 53 -3.18 -12.53 5.33
CA LYS A 53 -3.47 -12.08 6.70
C LYS A 53 -2.54 -10.93 7.04
N ILE A 54 -3.09 -9.87 7.62
CA ILE A 54 -2.27 -8.67 7.88
C ILE A 54 -1.13 -8.95 8.83
N GLY A 55 -1.30 -9.90 9.76
CA GLY A 55 -0.21 -10.28 10.66
C GLY A 55 0.94 -10.99 9.98
N SER A 56 0.75 -11.46 8.74
CA SER A 56 1.80 -12.15 8.00
C SER A 56 2.62 -11.22 7.10
N ILE A 57 2.21 -9.96 6.98
CA ILE A 57 2.90 -9.01 6.10
C ILE A 57 4.06 -8.39 6.87
N THR A 58 5.27 -8.58 6.37
CA THR A 58 6.49 -8.12 7.02
C THR A 58 7.14 -7.01 6.20
N GLU A 59 8.15 -6.36 6.81
CA GLU A 59 8.96 -5.37 6.10
C GLU A 59 9.62 -5.99 4.87
N ALA A 60 10.06 -7.24 4.97
CA ALA A 60 10.65 -7.93 3.83
C ALA A 60 9.65 -8.14 2.70
N ASP A 61 8.40 -8.43 3.03
CA ASP A 61 7.34 -8.56 2.02
C ASP A 61 7.09 -7.23 1.32
N ILE A 62 7.11 -6.14 2.07
CA ILE A 62 6.90 -4.81 1.51
C ILE A 62 8.07 -4.45 0.59
N GLN A 63 9.30 -4.77 1.02
CA GLN A 63 10.46 -4.50 0.19
C GLN A 63 10.41 -5.28 -1.12
N SER A 64 9.99 -6.54 -1.07
CA SER A 64 9.82 -7.36 -2.27
C SER A 64 8.73 -6.81 -3.18
N TYR A 65 7.67 -6.29 -2.59
CA TYR A 65 6.58 -5.68 -3.35
C TYR A 65 7.06 -4.43 -4.09
N ILE A 66 7.90 -3.62 -3.46
CA ILE A 66 8.49 -2.44 -4.11
C ILE A 66 9.29 -2.87 -5.33
N SER A 67 10.09 -3.93 -5.21
CA SER A 67 10.84 -4.45 -6.35
C SER A 67 9.91 -4.93 -7.47
N TYR A 68 8.83 -5.61 -7.11
CA TYR A 68 7.84 -6.03 -8.08
C TYR A 68 7.23 -4.83 -8.80
N LEU A 69 6.82 -3.79 -8.06
CA LEU A 69 6.23 -2.60 -8.67
C LEU A 69 7.20 -1.90 -9.60
N TYR A 70 8.46 -1.85 -9.21
CA TYR A 70 9.49 -1.17 -10.02
C TYR A 70 9.75 -1.90 -11.33
N ASN A 71 9.65 -3.22 -11.33
CA ASN A 71 10.00 -4.03 -12.50
C ASN A 71 8.79 -4.41 -13.35
N ALA A 72 7.61 -4.55 -12.75
CA ALA A 72 6.47 -5.13 -13.45
C ALA A 72 5.11 -4.57 -13.01
N GLY A 73 5.10 -3.41 -12.36
CA GLY A 73 3.88 -2.92 -11.72
C GLY A 73 2.89 -2.19 -12.62
N ARG A 74 3.23 -1.92 -13.89
CA ARG A 74 2.31 -1.19 -14.76
C ARG A 74 1.11 -2.07 -15.11
N LEU A 75 -0.06 -1.44 -15.10
CA LEU A 75 -1.31 -2.16 -15.36
C LEU A 75 -1.39 -2.67 -16.79
N ASP A 76 -0.75 -1.99 -17.72
CA ASP A 76 -0.71 -2.41 -19.14
C ASP A 76 0.35 -3.49 -19.38
N LYS A 77 1.06 -3.92 -18.35
CA LYS A 77 2.06 -4.98 -18.39
C LYS A 77 3.27 -4.67 -19.27
N THR A 78 3.56 -3.38 -19.47
CA THR A 78 4.70 -2.97 -20.29
C THR A 78 5.96 -2.67 -19.47
N GLY A 79 5.94 -2.90 -18.15
CA GLY A 79 7.10 -2.68 -17.30
C GLY A 79 6.71 -2.18 -15.93
N GLY A 80 7.62 -1.42 -15.31
CA GLY A 80 7.46 -0.99 -13.94
C GLY A 80 6.85 0.40 -13.79
N LEU A 81 6.51 0.71 -12.54
CA LEU A 81 6.02 2.03 -12.15
C LEU A 81 7.20 2.95 -11.87
N THR A 82 6.95 4.25 -11.98
CA THR A 82 7.93 5.24 -11.53
C THR A 82 8.05 5.21 -10.01
N VAL A 83 9.17 5.71 -9.51
CA VAL A 83 9.40 5.76 -8.05
C VAL A 83 8.34 6.62 -7.36
N LYS A 84 7.92 7.73 -8.02
CA LYS A 84 6.86 8.56 -7.46
C LYS A 84 5.57 7.76 -7.25
N THR A 85 5.15 7.01 -8.26
CA THR A 85 3.94 6.20 -8.15
C THR A 85 4.09 5.10 -7.11
N ILE A 86 5.27 4.48 -7.03
CA ILE A 86 5.54 3.48 -6.00
C ILE A 86 5.38 4.09 -4.61
N ARG A 87 5.90 5.30 -4.38
CA ARG A 87 5.75 5.98 -3.10
C ARG A 87 4.28 6.22 -2.77
N ASP A 88 3.47 6.58 -3.78
CA ASP A 88 2.04 6.78 -3.56
C ASP A 88 1.34 5.48 -3.18
N VAL A 89 1.70 4.36 -3.82
CA VAL A 89 1.15 3.04 -3.48
C VAL A 89 1.54 2.65 -2.06
N ILE A 90 2.80 2.82 -1.70
CA ILE A 90 3.29 2.47 -0.37
C ILE A 90 2.69 3.37 0.71
N LEU A 91 2.39 4.63 0.38
CA LEU A 91 1.70 5.50 1.33
C LEU A 91 0.35 4.91 1.74
N VAL A 92 -0.45 4.44 0.78
CA VAL A 92 -1.75 3.85 1.08
C VAL A 92 -1.58 2.56 1.90
N LEU A 93 -0.61 1.74 1.54
CA LEU A 93 -0.29 0.53 2.30
C LEU A 93 0.08 0.90 3.75
N ARG A 94 0.97 1.87 3.91
CA ARG A 94 1.42 2.29 5.24
C ARG A 94 0.27 2.80 6.08
N LEU A 95 -0.54 3.70 5.53
CA LEU A 95 -1.64 4.29 6.29
C LEU A 95 -2.65 3.24 6.74
N SER A 96 -2.97 2.27 5.88
CA SER A 96 -3.90 1.20 6.25
C SER A 96 -3.28 0.26 7.29
N MET A 97 -2.00 -0.07 7.17
CA MET A 97 -1.32 -0.91 8.16
C MET A 97 -1.15 -0.20 9.50
N GLU A 98 -0.91 1.12 9.49
CA GLU A 98 -0.88 1.90 10.73
C GLU A 98 -2.24 1.94 11.40
N TYR A 99 -3.31 1.98 10.63
CA TYR A 99 -4.64 1.85 11.18
C TYR A 99 -4.80 0.51 11.90
N ALA A 100 -4.34 -0.59 11.29
CA ALA A 100 -4.40 -1.90 11.92
C ALA A 100 -3.58 -1.94 13.23
N TYR A 101 -2.43 -1.28 13.25
CA TYR A 101 -1.64 -1.18 14.48
C TYR A 101 -2.41 -0.41 15.57
N LYS A 102 -3.04 0.69 15.20
CA LYS A 102 -3.82 1.48 16.17
C LYS A 102 -5.01 0.70 16.70
N GLU A 103 -5.55 -0.22 15.90
CA GLU A 103 -6.61 -1.14 16.32
C GLU A 103 -6.05 -2.34 17.07
N ARG A 104 -4.76 -2.37 17.33
CA ARG A 104 -4.07 -3.43 18.08
C ARG A 104 -4.14 -4.79 17.40
N ALA A 105 -4.31 -4.81 16.10
CA ALA A 105 -4.38 -6.04 15.33
C ALA A 105 -3.01 -6.59 14.97
N ILE A 106 -2.01 -5.72 14.82
CA ILE A 106 -0.64 -6.08 14.44
C ILE A 106 0.35 -5.22 15.22
N PRO A 107 1.61 -5.69 15.35
CA PRO A 107 2.68 -4.82 15.87
C PRO A 107 3.01 -3.72 14.87
N LEU A 108 3.69 -2.69 15.34
CA LEU A 108 4.14 -1.60 14.48
C LEU A 108 5.24 -2.10 13.55
N LEU A 109 5.04 -1.86 12.25
CA LEU A 109 6.07 -2.15 11.27
C LEU A 109 7.12 -1.05 11.28
N ASN A 110 8.37 -1.41 10.97
CA ASN A 110 9.45 -0.44 10.91
C ASN A 110 9.61 0.06 9.48
N TRP A 111 8.93 1.15 9.15
CA TRP A 111 8.94 1.71 7.80
C TRP A 111 10.28 2.34 7.44
N ASP A 112 11.13 2.62 8.43
CA ASP A 112 12.47 3.15 8.16
C ASP A 112 13.39 2.13 7.50
N LEU A 113 13.06 0.84 7.60
CA LEU A 113 13.82 -0.20 6.92
C LEU A 113 13.50 -0.30 5.43
N ILE A 114 12.42 0.35 4.97
CA ILE A 114 11.97 0.23 3.59
C ILE A 114 12.78 1.19 2.73
N GLU A 115 13.33 0.66 1.63
CA GLU A 115 14.14 1.44 0.71
C GLU A 115 13.47 1.48 -0.67
N TYR A 116 13.66 2.59 -1.36
CA TYR A 116 13.10 2.80 -2.68
C TYR A 116 14.19 2.77 -3.73
N PRO A 117 13.88 2.31 -4.96
CA PRO A 117 14.83 2.39 -6.05
C PRO A 117 15.28 3.83 -6.24
N LYS A 118 16.55 4.00 -6.59
CA LYS A 118 17.08 5.30 -6.87
C LYS A 118 16.49 5.81 -8.17
N GLU A 119 15.92 6.98 -8.12
CA GLU A 119 15.42 7.60 -9.33
C GLU A 119 16.60 8.20 -10.06
N LEU A 120 16.88 7.69 -11.24
CA LEU A 120 18.02 8.10 -11.99
C LEU A 120 17.62 9.18 -12.96
N GLY A 121 17.00 10.05 -12.62
CA GLY A 121 16.66 11.12 -13.34
C GLY A 121 16.68 10.92 -14.74
N ILE A 122 16.58 11.04 -15.30
CA ILE A 122 16.48 10.80 -16.30
C ILE A 122 17.23 10.32 -16.76
N LYS A 123 17.11 10.05 -16.21
CA LYS A 123 17.55 9.52 -16.31
C LYS A 123 18.47 9.86 -17.04
N LYS A 124 18.82 10.76 -16.85
CA LYS A 124 19.58 11.19 -17.28
C LYS A 124 20.57 10.67 -17.41
N VAL A 125 20.80 10.37 -17.33
CA VAL A 125 21.41 9.88 -17.48
C VAL A 125 22.17 9.47 -17.78
N VAL A 126 22.17 9.53 -18.05
CA VAL A 126 22.64 9.12 -18.28
C VAL A 126 23.59 9.12 -18.38
N SER A 127 23.84 9.60 -18.32
CA SER A 127 24.51 9.68 -18.36
C SER A 127 25.39 9.51 -18.07
N LEU A 128 25.71 9.69 -17.99
CA LEU A 128 26.45 9.54 -17.68
C LEU A 128 27.07 9.23 -17.55
N SER A 129 27.06 9.22 -17.73
CA SER A 129 27.30 9.00 -17.68
C SER A 129 27.61 8.87 -17.57
#